data_1e112fb49df593b2c765e3ba2d41663e
#
_entry.id   1e112fb49df593b2c765e3ba2d41663e
#
_cell.length_a   1.000
_cell.length_b   1.000
_cell.length_c   1.000
_cell.angle_alpha   90.00
_cell.angle_beta   90.00
_cell.angle_gamma   90.00
#
_symmetry.space_group_name_H-M   'P 1'
#
loop_
_entity.id
_entity.type
_entity.pdbx_description
1 polymer ?
#
loop_
_entity_poly.entity_id
_entity_poly.type
_entity_poly.pdbx_seq_one_letter_code
_entity_poly.pdbx_strand_id
1 'polypeptide(L)'
;MSKETHRARRLRQNATTGEQAAWRALRKLRDEGFPVRRQHPIEDMIVDFAIERAMLVIEVDGSIHNRDDVRMRDEERDSNLRALGWDILRIPNDIAFHPDHLITLVREYLGIE
;
A
#
# COMPACT_ATOMS: atom_id res chain seq x y z
N MET A 1 23.78 9.05 -6.89
CA MET A 1 22.46 8.45 -6.65
C MET A 1 21.82 9.04 -5.42
N SER A 2 20.56 9.37 -5.52
CA SER A 2 19.84 9.95 -4.40
C SER A 2 19.56 8.89 -3.33
N LYS A 3 19.43 9.33 -2.08
CA LYS A 3 19.06 8.47 -0.96
C LYS A 3 17.73 7.76 -1.21
N GLU A 4 16.84 8.41 -1.93
CA GLU A 4 15.52 7.86 -2.25
C GLU A 4 15.61 6.61 -3.13
N THR A 5 16.51 6.60 -4.12
CA THR A 5 16.68 5.45 -4.98
C THR A 5 17.16 4.22 -4.20
N HIS A 6 18.11 4.41 -3.29
CA HIS A 6 18.59 3.33 -2.43
C HIS A 6 17.50 2.83 -1.49
N ARG A 7 16.76 3.75 -0.92
CA ARG A 7 15.67 3.42 0.00
C ARG A 7 14.57 2.64 -0.69
N ALA A 8 14.16 3.06 -1.88
CA ALA A 8 13.13 2.36 -2.65
C ALA A 8 13.58 0.96 -3.05
N ARG A 9 14.83 0.82 -3.47
CA ARG A 9 15.40 -0.49 -3.84
C ARG A 9 15.46 -1.42 -2.63
N ARG A 10 15.90 -0.89 -1.50
CA ARG A 10 15.98 -1.64 -0.25
C ARG A 10 14.62 -2.14 0.20
N LEU A 11 13.61 -1.29 0.11
CA LEU A 11 12.24 -1.65 0.48
C LEU A 11 11.67 -2.71 -0.45
N ARG A 12 11.96 -2.65 -1.75
CA ARG A 12 11.54 -3.67 -2.69
C ARG A 12 12.18 -5.03 -2.41
N GLN A 13 13.46 -5.03 -2.06
CA GLN A 13 14.16 -6.26 -1.70
C GLN A 13 13.58 -6.87 -0.43
N ASN A 14 13.05 -6.05 0.45
CA ASN A 14 12.46 -6.48 1.71
C ASN A 14 10.94 -6.62 1.62
N ALA A 15 10.37 -6.50 0.42
CA ALA A 15 8.93 -6.66 0.22
C ALA A 15 8.50 -8.05 0.65
N THR A 16 7.45 -8.11 1.47
CA THR A 16 6.95 -9.37 1.99
C THR A 16 6.28 -10.19 0.91
N THR A 17 6.15 -11.48 1.15
CA THR A 17 5.41 -12.37 0.25
C THR A 17 3.96 -11.90 0.09
N GLY A 18 3.37 -11.36 1.18
CA GLY A 18 2.03 -10.80 1.12
C GLY A 18 1.94 -9.61 0.19
N GLU A 19 2.92 -8.72 0.22
CA GLU A 19 2.95 -7.59 -0.71
C GLU A 19 3.08 -8.04 -2.16
N GLN A 20 3.89 -9.06 -2.42
CA GLN A 20 4.04 -9.61 -3.76
C GLN A 20 2.74 -10.23 -4.26
N ALA A 21 2.06 -10.98 -3.39
CA ALA A 21 0.76 -11.58 -3.72
C ALA A 21 -0.28 -10.49 -4.00
N ALA A 22 -0.31 -9.46 -3.16
CA ALA A 22 -1.23 -8.34 -3.33
C ALA A 22 -0.99 -7.62 -4.66
N TRP A 23 0.28 -7.42 -5.02
CA TRP A 23 0.62 -6.77 -6.28
C TRP A 23 0.06 -7.52 -7.49
N ARG A 24 0.17 -8.85 -7.49
CA ARG A 24 -0.34 -9.66 -8.60
C ARG A 24 -1.84 -9.46 -8.81
N ALA A 25 -2.57 -9.24 -7.73
CA ALA A 25 -4.00 -8.98 -7.82
C ALA A 25 -4.28 -7.53 -8.19
N LEU A 26 -3.64 -6.59 -7.50
CA LEU A 26 -3.92 -5.17 -7.65
C LEU A 26 -3.54 -4.61 -9.02
N ARG A 27 -2.50 -5.14 -9.64
CA ARG A 27 -2.06 -4.66 -10.96
C ARG A 27 -3.16 -4.75 -12.01
N LYS A 28 -4.12 -5.63 -11.83
CA LYS A 28 -5.22 -5.84 -12.77
C LYS A 28 -6.20 -4.66 -12.78
N LEU A 29 -6.21 -3.85 -11.73
CA LEU A 29 -7.08 -2.68 -11.66
C LEU A 29 -6.76 -1.63 -12.71
N ARG A 30 -5.57 -1.69 -13.28
CA ARG A 30 -5.19 -0.82 -14.39
C ARG A 30 -6.18 -0.94 -15.55
N ASP A 31 -6.62 -2.15 -15.84
CA ASP A 31 -7.57 -2.39 -16.94
C ASP A 31 -8.95 -1.83 -16.65
N GLU A 32 -9.23 -1.52 -15.39
CA GLU A 32 -10.48 -0.91 -14.97
C GLU A 32 -10.36 0.62 -14.80
N GLY A 33 -9.23 1.18 -15.22
CA GLY A 33 -9.00 2.62 -15.15
C GLY A 33 -8.38 3.11 -13.86
N PHE A 34 -7.87 2.20 -13.04
CA PHE A 34 -7.23 2.54 -11.75
C PHE A 34 -5.83 1.96 -11.69
N PRO A 35 -4.84 2.58 -12.37
CA PRO A 35 -3.46 2.13 -12.27
C PRO A 35 -2.98 2.15 -10.83
N VAL A 36 -2.34 1.06 -10.42
CA VAL A 36 -1.78 0.94 -9.07
C VAL A 36 -0.27 1.01 -9.17
N ARG A 37 0.33 1.85 -8.34
CA ARG A 37 1.77 1.96 -8.25
C ARG A 37 2.25 1.30 -6.97
N ARG A 38 3.27 0.48 -7.08
CA ARG A 38 3.84 -0.19 -5.91
C ARG A 38 5.08 0.55 -5.44
N GLN A 39 5.34 0.49 -4.13
CA GLN A 39 6.49 1.16 -3.51
C GLN A 39 6.57 2.62 -3.97
N HIS A 40 5.46 3.32 -3.79
CA HIS A 40 5.28 4.66 -4.32
C HIS A 40 5.72 5.72 -3.30
N PRO A 41 6.60 6.65 -3.71
CA PRO A 41 7.00 7.73 -2.82
C PRO A 41 5.93 8.81 -2.72
N ILE A 42 5.64 9.23 -1.50
CA ILE A 42 4.78 10.37 -1.21
C ILE A 42 5.55 11.22 -0.21
N GLU A 43 6.03 12.38 -0.64
CA GLU A 43 6.95 13.21 0.13
C GLU A 43 8.19 12.39 0.50
N ASP A 44 8.49 12.27 1.79
CA ASP A 44 9.61 11.46 2.28
C ASP A 44 9.20 10.05 2.70
N MET A 45 7.94 9.69 2.43
CA MET A 45 7.40 8.39 2.78
C MET A 45 7.35 7.49 1.57
N ILE A 46 7.39 6.16 1.78
CA ILE A 46 7.16 5.19 0.72
C ILE A 46 6.03 4.29 1.17
N VAL A 47 4.98 4.20 0.34
CA VAL A 47 3.81 3.38 0.63
C VAL A 47 3.86 2.11 -0.21
N ASP A 48 3.22 1.05 0.30
CA ASP A 48 3.22 -0.23 -0.41
C ASP A 48 2.57 -0.10 -1.78
N PHE A 49 1.38 0.48 -1.84
CA PHE A 49 0.63 0.69 -3.07
C PHE A 49 -0.10 2.02 -3.03
N ALA A 50 -0.19 2.67 -4.18
CA ALA A 50 -0.94 3.91 -4.31
C ALA A 50 -1.79 3.88 -5.57
N ILE A 51 -3.04 4.27 -5.42
CA ILE A 51 -3.95 4.51 -6.55
C ILE A 51 -4.18 6.02 -6.61
N GLU A 52 -3.40 6.69 -7.42
CA GLU A 52 -3.41 8.15 -7.49
C GLU A 52 -4.78 8.70 -7.89
N ARG A 53 -5.43 8.03 -8.82
CA ARG A 53 -6.74 8.45 -9.30
C ARG A 53 -7.79 8.51 -8.18
N ALA A 54 -7.68 7.62 -7.21
CA ALA A 54 -8.61 7.56 -6.08
C ALA A 54 -8.04 8.21 -4.82
N MET A 55 -6.80 8.69 -4.86
CA MET A 55 -6.08 9.18 -3.69
C MET A 55 -6.12 8.15 -2.56
N LEU A 56 -5.85 6.90 -2.91
CA LEU A 56 -5.90 5.78 -1.97
C LEU A 56 -4.55 5.13 -1.82
N VAL A 57 -4.11 5.00 -0.59
CA VAL A 57 -2.91 4.24 -0.21
C VAL A 57 -3.38 2.87 0.31
N ILE A 58 -2.77 1.80 -0.17
CA ILE A 58 -3.04 0.45 0.31
C ILE A 58 -1.78 -0.08 0.97
N GLU A 59 -1.90 -0.48 2.22
CA GLU A 59 -0.80 -1.04 2.99
C GLU A 59 -1.12 -2.48 3.35
N VAL A 60 -0.17 -3.38 3.13
CA VAL A 60 -0.31 -4.76 3.57
C VAL A 60 0.24 -4.86 4.97
N ASP A 61 -0.59 -5.28 5.90
CA ASP A 61 -0.22 -5.35 7.31
C ASP A 61 0.65 -6.58 7.56
N GLY A 62 1.95 -6.32 7.70
CA GLY A 62 2.90 -7.36 8.03
C GLY A 62 2.82 -7.71 9.52
N SER A 63 2.95 -8.97 9.83
CA SER A 63 2.65 -9.54 11.13
C SER A 63 3.63 -9.21 12.27
N ILE A 64 4.58 -8.30 12.09
CA ILE A 64 5.69 -8.16 13.04
C ILE A 64 5.66 -6.82 13.79
N HIS A 65 4.51 -6.22 13.97
CA HIS A 65 4.49 -4.85 14.51
C HIS A 65 3.73 -4.73 15.82
N ASN A 66 4.35 -5.24 16.88
CA ASN A 66 3.80 -5.06 18.22
C ASN A 66 4.64 -4.12 19.08
N ARG A 67 5.52 -3.32 18.47
CA ARG A 67 6.30 -2.35 19.21
C ARG A 67 5.57 -1.01 19.25
N ASP A 68 5.50 -0.41 20.42
CA ASP A 68 4.84 0.87 20.60
C ASP A 68 5.46 1.99 19.74
N ASP A 69 6.78 1.96 19.59
CA ASP A 69 7.49 2.96 18.77
C ASP A 69 7.11 2.86 17.29
N VAL A 70 6.94 1.64 16.77
CA VAL A 70 6.51 1.42 15.40
C VAL A 70 5.06 1.87 15.22
N ARG A 71 4.22 1.57 16.21
CA ARG A 71 2.81 1.98 16.18
C ARG A 71 2.66 3.49 16.15
N MET A 72 3.44 4.20 16.96
CA MET A 72 3.43 5.66 17.00
C MET A 72 3.87 6.26 15.67
N ARG A 73 4.90 5.69 15.05
CA ARG A 73 5.36 6.14 13.73
C ARG A 73 4.30 5.91 12.66
N ASP A 74 3.59 4.80 12.74
CA ASP A 74 2.53 4.48 11.79
C ASP A 74 1.37 5.46 11.91
N GLU A 75 0.98 5.82 13.13
CA GLU A 75 -0.08 6.80 13.35
C GLU A 75 0.31 8.19 12.82
N GLU A 76 1.54 8.62 13.08
CA GLU A 76 2.05 9.88 12.59
C GLU A 76 2.12 9.89 11.06
N ARG A 77 2.59 8.80 10.48
CA ARG A 77 2.66 8.60 9.04
C ARG A 77 1.27 8.65 8.42
N ASP A 78 0.30 7.98 9.02
CA ASP A 78 -1.08 7.98 8.56
C ASP A 78 -1.68 9.38 8.61
N SER A 79 -1.42 10.11 9.69
CA SER A 79 -1.88 11.50 9.82
C SER A 79 -1.29 12.38 8.73
N ASN A 80 -0.02 12.20 8.42
CA ASN A 80 0.64 12.96 7.35
C ASN A 80 0.04 12.64 5.99
N LEU A 81 -0.23 11.38 5.72
CA LEU A 81 -0.85 10.97 4.47
C LEU A 81 -2.25 11.55 4.32
N ARG A 82 -3.05 11.52 5.38
CA ARG A 82 -4.39 12.09 5.37
C ARG A 82 -4.36 13.60 5.17
N ALA A 83 -3.39 14.26 5.78
CA ALA A 83 -3.21 15.71 5.62
C ALA A 83 -2.91 16.07 4.16
N LEU A 84 -2.27 15.16 3.42
CA LEU A 84 -1.97 15.34 2.00
C LEU A 84 -3.14 14.93 1.09
N GLY A 85 -4.24 14.50 1.67
CA GLY A 85 -5.45 14.15 0.94
C GLY A 85 -5.59 12.67 0.60
N TRP A 86 -4.74 11.81 1.15
CA TRP A 86 -4.81 10.38 0.88
C TRP A 86 -5.66 9.65 1.91
N ASP A 87 -6.47 8.72 1.43
CA ASP A 87 -7.11 7.73 2.27
C ASP A 87 -6.20 6.51 2.41
N ILE A 88 -6.37 5.75 3.47
CA ILE A 88 -5.51 4.61 3.75
C ILE A 88 -6.39 3.38 3.97
N LEU A 89 -6.09 2.33 3.20
CA LEU A 89 -6.75 1.04 3.34
C LEU A 89 -5.70 0.02 3.76
N ARG A 90 -5.87 -0.55 4.96
CA ARG A 90 -4.97 -1.60 5.44
C ARG A 90 -5.56 -2.96 5.14
N ILE A 91 -4.72 -3.79 4.53
CA ILE A 91 -5.09 -5.15 4.13
C ILE A 91 -4.39 -6.12 5.07
N PRO A 92 -5.12 -6.92 5.83
CA PRO A 92 -4.50 -7.97 6.63
C PRO A 92 -3.67 -8.91 5.75
N ASN A 93 -2.56 -9.38 6.28
CA ASN A 93 -1.61 -10.18 5.52
C ASN A 93 -2.26 -11.45 4.92
N ASP A 94 -3.18 -12.07 5.64
CA ASP A 94 -3.88 -13.25 5.15
C ASP A 94 -4.76 -12.94 3.93
N ILE A 95 -5.42 -11.76 3.90
CA ILE A 95 -6.23 -11.36 2.76
C ILE A 95 -5.39 -11.11 1.52
N ALA A 96 -4.13 -10.67 1.70
CA ALA A 96 -3.21 -10.45 0.60
C ALA A 96 -2.99 -11.71 -0.24
N PHE A 97 -3.15 -12.89 0.35
CA PHE A 97 -3.00 -14.17 -0.35
C PHE A 97 -4.28 -14.67 -0.99
N HIS A 98 -5.37 -13.92 -0.87
CA HIS A 98 -6.65 -14.27 -1.49
C HIS A 98 -7.01 -13.23 -2.53
N PRO A 99 -6.54 -13.39 -3.77
CA PRO A 99 -6.66 -12.33 -4.80
C PRO A 99 -8.10 -11.91 -5.08
N ASP A 100 -9.03 -12.85 -5.10
CA ASP A 100 -10.42 -12.51 -5.36
C ASP A 100 -11.03 -11.68 -4.23
N HIS A 101 -10.72 -12.04 -3.00
CA HIS A 101 -11.20 -11.30 -1.83
C HIS A 101 -10.58 -9.89 -1.79
N LEU A 102 -9.28 -9.81 -2.05
CA LEU A 102 -8.56 -8.54 -2.07
C LEU A 102 -9.14 -7.60 -3.13
N ILE A 103 -9.31 -8.09 -4.34
CA ILE A 103 -9.86 -7.29 -5.43
C ILE A 103 -11.28 -6.83 -5.12
N THR A 104 -12.12 -7.72 -4.59
CA THR A 104 -13.49 -7.37 -4.22
C THR A 104 -13.50 -6.23 -3.20
N LEU A 105 -12.65 -6.34 -2.19
CA LEU A 105 -12.57 -5.33 -1.13
C LEU A 105 -12.14 -3.97 -1.67
N VAL A 106 -11.13 -3.96 -2.54
CA VAL A 106 -10.65 -2.72 -3.13
C VAL A 106 -11.67 -2.14 -4.10
N ARG A 107 -12.32 -2.97 -4.91
CA ARG A 107 -13.36 -2.52 -5.84
C ARG A 107 -14.52 -1.88 -5.09
N GLU A 108 -14.93 -2.48 -3.98
CA GLU A 108 -15.97 -1.89 -3.13
C GLU A 108 -15.55 -0.51 -2.63
N TYR A 109 -14.32 -0.39 -2.21
CA TYR A 109 -13.79 0.90 -1.74
C TYR A 109 -13.80 1.94 -2.86
N LEU A 110 -13.45 1.53 -4.08
CA LEU A 110 -13.38 2.42 -5.24
C LEU A 110 -14.77 2.71 -5.83
N GLY A 111 -15.80 2.01 -5.38
CA GLY A 111 -17.14 2.16 -5.93
C GLY A 111 -17.32 1.51 -7.31
N ILE A 112 -16.51 0.53 -7.64
CA ILE A 112 -16.60 -0.21 -8.90
C ILE A 112 -17.41 -1.47 -8.65
N GLU A 113 -18.37 -1.74 -9.52
CA GLU A 113 -19.15 -2.97 -9.43
C GLU A 113 -18.56 -4.09 -10.29
#